data_8a6c9c0494981bc50e6526823aa18ebe
#
_entry.id   8a6c9c0494981bc50e6526823aa18ebe
#
_cell.length_a   1.000
_cell.length_b   1.000
_cell.length_c   1.000
_cell.angle_alpha   90.00
_cell.angle_beta   90.00
_cell.angle_gamma   90.00
#
_symmetry.space_group_name_H-M   'P 1'
#
loop_
_entity.id
_entity.type
_entity.pdbx_description
1 polymer ?
#
loop_
_entity_poly.entity_id
_entity_poly.type
_entity_poly.pdbx_seq_one_letter_code
_entity_poly.pdbx_strand_id
1 'polypeptide(L)'
;MSYDGVVTAAAVSELQRNLTLGKIEKIYQPQSEQLIFNIHTKAGKKKLLLSVSGNHAGAYLTETVPENPASPPVFCMVLRKHLSAGRITQIQQHENDRIIEVLLETVNEMGFSVNKKLIIEIMGKHSNVILLDMASGKIIDSIKHISIDVNRARQILPGKLYEYPPAQEKLPFTQITREQIAHLMTDPLQPGRCLLSGIQGLSPALAETLAAELPDAALSEEAFSSAVFDRLQTIIQEIQSGEFSPVVYLDAAGKPVDFHITKLSIYGTDYTARNFETFSQAAEFYFQNRESSNLLKQKANDLLRVINGDLSRLRHKTQKLNEDLY
;
A
#
# COMPACT_ATOMS: atom_id res chain seq x y z
N MET A 1 -9.40 -0.87 -3.63
CA MET A 1 -8.17 -0.40 -2.96
C MET A 1 -7.08 -0.41 -4.01
N SER A 2 -6.52 0.74 -4.31
CA SER A 2 -5.56 0.94 -5.41
C SER A 2 -4.24 0.17 -5.23
N TYR A 3 -3.87 -0.19 -4.03
CA TYR A 3 -2.66 -0.97 -3.72
C TYR A 3 -3.06 -2.43 -3.47
N ASP A 4 -3.15 -3.21 -4.53
CA ASP A 4 -3.46 -4.64 -4.48
C ASP A 4 -2.20 -5.53 -4.51
N GLY A 5 -2.36 -6.85 -4.60
CA GLY A 5 -1.23 -7.77 -4.64
C GLY A 5 -0.37 -7.64 -5.90
N VAL A 6 -1.00 -7.34 -7.04
CA VAL A 6 -0.30 -7.13 -8.32
C VAL A 6 0.52 -5.82 -8.27
N VAL A 7 -0.07 -4.75 -7.76
CA VAL A 7 0.62 -3.47 -7.52
C VAL A 7 1.75 -3.64 -6.50
N THR A 8 1.54 -4.47 -5.46
CA THR A 8 2.60 -4.81 -4.47
C THR A 8 3.76 -5.52 -5.14
N ALA A 9 3.51 -6.47 -6.05
CA ALA A 9 4.55 -7.17 -6.79
C ALA A 9 5.39 -6.21 -7.64
N ALA A 10 4.76 -5.24 -8.31
CA ALA A 10 5.46 -4.21 -9.08
C ALA A 10 6.29 -3.28 -8.19
N ALA A 11 5.73 -2.85 -7.05
CA ALA A 11 6.45 -2.06 -6.06
C ALA A 11 7.71 -2.81 -5.59
N VAL A 12 7.57 -4.08 -5.22
CA VAL A 12 8.70 -4.94 -4.80
C VAL A 12 9.74 -5.05 -5.91
N SER A 13 9.32 -5.28 -7.15
CA SER A 13 10.21 -5.37 -8.31
C SER A 13 11.03 -4.10 -8.52
N GLU A 14 10.41 -2.92 -8.42
CA GLU A 14 11.10 -1.63 -8.54
C GLU A 14 12.03 -1.38 -7.33
N LEU A 15 11.54 -1.60 -6.11
CA LEU A 15 12.32 -1.39 -4.88
C LEU A 15 13.52 -2.32 -4.82
N GLN A 16 13.38 -3.60 -5.20
CA GLN A 16 14.47 -4.56 -5.22
C GLN A 16 15.57 -4.14 -6.19
N ARG A 17 15.23 -3.71 -7.41
CA ARG A 17 16.21 -3.24 -8.39
C ARG A 17 16.95 -2.00 -7.93
N ASN A 18 16.29 -1.08 -7.26
CA ASN A 18 16.86 0.19 -6.85
C ASN A 18 17.59 0.14 -5.51
N LEU A 19 17.18 -0.73 -4.57
CA LEU A 19 17.62 -0.66 -3.18
C LEU A 19 18.46 -1.87 -2.73
N THR A 20 18.48 -2.97 -3.46
CA THR A 20 19.28 -4.15 -3.08
C THR A 20 20.76 -3.78 -2.99
N LEU A 21 21.44 -4.27 -1.94
CA LEU A 21 22.79 -3.94 -1.51
C LEU A 21 22.95 -2.48 -1.05
N GLY A 22 21.89 -1.70 -1.00
CA GLY A 22 21.91 -0.34 -0.47
C GLY A 22 22.14 -0.33 1.04
N LYS A 23 22.87 0.68 1.50
CA LYS A 23 23.16 0.91 2.92
C LYS A 23 22.23 1.97 3.49
N ILE A 24 21.58 1.67 4.62
CA ILE A 24 20.75 2.63 5.34
C ILE A 24 21.64 3.69 6.00
N GLU A 25 21.51 4.94 5.58
CA GLU A 25 22.24 6.07 6.15
C GLU A 25 21.47 6.73 7.29
N LYS A 26 20.19 7.04 7.06
CA LYS A 26 19.34 7.76 8.02
C LYS A 26 17.91 7.26 7.96
N ILE A 27 17.23 7.30 9.10
CA ILE A 27 15.82 6.93 9.24
C ILE A 27 15.09 8.08 9.91
N TYR A 28 13.95 8.47 9.36
CA TYR A 28 13.08 9.52 9.86
C TYR A 28 11.65 9.02 9.98
N GLN A 29 10.89 9.62 10.87
CA GLN A 29 9.46 9.41 11.04
C GLN A 29 8.78 10.80 11.10
N PRO A 30 8.50 11.40 9.92
CA PRO A 30 7.93 12.74 9.85
C PRO A 30 6.54 12.83 10.47
N GLN A 31 5.74 11.77 10.32
CA GLN A 31 4.39 11.64 10.85
C GLN A 31 4.26 10.34 11.64
N SER A 32 3.25 10.24 12.51
CA SER A 32 3.04 9.05 13.37
C SER A 32 2.96 7.74 12.58
N GLU A 33 2.48 7.77 11.35
CA GLU A 33 2.25 6.61 10.47
C GLU A 33 3.11 6.61 9.20
N GLN A 34 4.19 7.41 9.15
CA GLN A 34 5.04 7.54 7.98
C GLN A 34 6.53 7.46 8.34
N LEU A 35 7.29 6.69 7.57
CA LEU A 35 8.73 6.50 7.72
C LEU A 35 9.44 6.87 6.42
N ILE A 36 10.65 7.43 6.54
CA ILE A 36 11.55 7.70 5.41
C ILE A 36 12.93 7.12 5.72
N PHE A 37 13.41 6.29 4.80
CA PHE A 37 14.75 5.72 4.85
C PHE A 37 15.61 6.37 3.77
N ASN A 38 16.69 7.03 4.17
CA ASN A 38 17.74 7.45 3.25
C ASN A 38 18.72 6.29 3.05
N ILE A 39 18.85 5.86 1.82
CA ILE A 39 19.59 4.66 1.45
C ILE A 39 20.64 5.05 0.41
N HIS A 40 21.90 4.72 0.67
CA HIS A 40 22.98 4.89 -0.28
C HIS A 40 23.15 3.62 -1.11
N THR A 41 22.98 3.75 -2.42
CA THR A 41 23.10 2.66 -3.39
C THR A 41 24.23 2.94 -4.37
N LYS A 42 24.61 1.97 -5.22
CA LYS A 42 25.61 2.19 -6.28
C LYS A 42 25.17 3.29 -7.27
N ALA A 43 23.86 3.46 -7.47
CA ALA A 43 23.30 4.49 -8.36
C ALA A 43 23.08 5.85 -7.66
N GLY A 44 23.55 6.00 -6.41
CA GLY A 44 23.41 7.23 -5.63
C GLY A 44 22.44 7.09 -4.46
N LYS A 45 22.03 8.23 -3.90
CA LYS A 45 21.11 8.28 -2.75
C LYS A 45 19.68 8.10 -3.21
N LYS A 46 18.97 7.22 -2.52
CA LYS A 46 17.53 6.98 -2.71
C LYS A 46 16.80 7.19 -1.39
N LYS A 47 15.55 7.61 -1.48
CA LYS A 47 14.67 7.76 -0.31
C LYS A 47 13.50 6.80 -0.48
N LEU A 48 13.34 5.88 0.48
CA LEU A 48 12.20 4.98 0.55
C LEU A 48 11.19 5.55 1.55
N LEU A 49 9.97 5.81 1.09
CA LEU A 49 8.85 6.20 1.93
C LEU A 49 7.99 4.96 2.21
N LEU A 50 7.68 4.75 3.49
CA LEU A 50 6.72 3.77 3.96
C LEU A 50 5.60 4.50 4.69
N SER A 51 4.36 4.29 4.28
CA SER A 51 3.18 4.84 4.95
C SER A 51 2.23 3.71 5.34
N VAL A 52 1.74 3.78 6.58
CA VAL A 52 0.73 2.87 7.14
C VAL A 52 -0.55 3.60 7.51
N SER A 53 -0.72 4.82 6.99
CA SER A 53 -1.97 5.56 7.10
C SER A 53 -3.10 4.83 6.38
N GLY A 54 -4.26 4.72 7.03
CA GLY A 54 -5.37 3.91 6.50
C GLY A 54 -5.81 4.27 5.08
N ASN A 55 -5.66 5.53 4.68
CA ASN A 55 -6.03 6.03 3.36
C ASN A 55 -4.86 6.12 2.37
N HIS A 56 -3.62 6.05 2.86
CA HIS A 56 -2.39 6.32 2.10
C HIS A 56 -1.32 5.26 2.37
N ALA A 57 -1.71 4.02 2.66
CA ALA A 57 -0.77 2.94 2.92
C ALA A 57 -0.05 2.52 1.63
N GLY A 58 1.28 2.44 1.70
CA GLY A 58 2.12 2.04 0.56
C GLY A 58 3.61 2.18 0.85
N ALA A 59 4.41 1.68 -0.08
CA ALA A 59 5.87 1.76 -0.07
C ALA A 59 6.35 2.18 -1.47
N TYR A 60 7.13 3.25 -1.58
CA TYR A 60 7.63 3.75 -2.86
C TYR A 60 8.85 4.67 -2.67
N LEU A 61 9.61 4.88 -3.72
CA LEU A 61 10.70 5.86 -3.73
C LEU A 61 10.13 7.27 -3.85
N THR A 62 10.75 8.23 -3.15
CA THR A 62 10.31 9.63 -3.15
C THR A 62 11.51 10.58 -3.22
N GLU A 63 11.31 11.73 -3.84
CA GLU A 63 12.23 12.86 -3.73
C GLU A 63 11.78 13.85 -2.65
N THR A 64 10.51 13.82 -2.29
CA THR A 64 9.91 14.74 -1.32
C THR A 64 10.16 14.24 0.11
N VAL A 65 10.54 15.14 1.00
CA VAL A 65 10.73 14.85 2.43
C VAL A 65 9.89 15.84 3.23
N PRO A 66 8.87 15.36 3.94
CA PRO A 66 8.13 16.19 4.90
C PRO A 66 9.05 16.67 6.04
N GLU A 67 8.65 17.75 6.70
CA GLU A 67 9.34 18.23 7.89
C GLU A 67 9.33 17.18 9.01
N ASN A 68 10.46 17.04 9.68
CA ASN A 68 10.58 16.12 10.80
C ASN A 68 10.15 16.80 12.10
N PRO A 69 9.54 16.06 13.05
CA PRO A 69 9.24 16.56 14.37
C PRO A 69 10.55 16.90 15.12
N ALA A 70 10.45 17.83 16.07
CA ALA A 70 11.59 18.24 16.90
C ALA A 70 12.24 17.07 17.66
N SER A 71 11.43 16.08 18.07
CA SER A 71 11.89 14.84 18.70
C SER A 71 11.40 13.63 17.89
N PRO A 72 12.30 12.69 17.54
CA PRO A 72 11.91 11.50 16.79
C PRO A 72 11.03 10.59 17.66
N PRO A 73 9.97 9.99 17.09
CA PRO A 73 9.14 8.99 17.77
C PRO A 73 9.93 7.76 18.22
N VAL A 74 9.41 7.05 19.22
CA VAL A 74 10.09 5.87 19.80
C VAL A 74 10.42 4.82 18.76
N PHE A 75 9.49 4.46 17.89
CA PHE A 75 9.73 3.46 16.86
C PHE A 75 10.86 3.88 15.90
N CYS A 76 10.95 5.17 15.55
CA CYS A 76 12.08 5.68 14.76
C CYS A 76 13.43 5.46 15.47
N MET A 77 13.47 5.66 16.79
CA MET A 77 14.69 5.43 17.59
C MET A 77 15.06 3.95 17.62
N VAL A 78 14.07 3.05 17.76
CA VAL A 78 14.28 1.60 17.68
C VAL A 78 14.82 1.20 16.29
N LEU A 79 14.22 1.71 15.21
CA LEU A 79 14.72 1.46 13.85
C LEU A 79 16.16 1.96 13.67
N ARG A 80 16.48 3.15 14.16
CA ARG A 80 17.87 3.69 14.12
C ARG A 80 18.84 2.80 14.88
N LYS A 81 18.47 2.34 16.08
CA LYS A 81 19.32 1.45 16.88
C LYS A 81 19.66 0.15 16.16
N HIS A 82 18.68 -0.45 15.48
CA HIS A 82 18.83 -1.79 14.91
C HIS A 82 19.22 -1.81 13.42
N LEU A 83 18.91 -0.75 12.65
CA LEU A 83 19.05 -0.75 11.20
C LEU A 83 20.02 0.29 10.65
N SER A 84 20.53 1.24 11.47
CA SER A 84 21.54 2.21 10.99
C SER A 84 22.79 1.49 10.49
N ALA A 85 23.29 1.94 9.33
CA ALA A 85 24.39 1.32 8.61
C ALA A 85 24.13 -0.12 8.10
N GLY A 86 22.94 -0.66 8.33
CA GLY A 86 22.51 -1.96 7.79
C GLY A 86 22.43 -1.96 6.27
N ARG A 87 22.63 -3.13 5.67
CA ARG A 87 22.57 -3.36 4.24
C ARG A 87 21.30 -4.13 3.89
N ILE A 88 20.58 -3.67 2.90
CA ILE A 88 19.43 -4.39 2.34
C ILE A 88 19.95 -5.56 1.50
N THR A 89 19.62 -6.78 1.88
CA THR A 89 20.04 -7.99 1.16
C THR A 89 19.01 -8.44 0.14
N GLN A 90 17.73 -8.29 0.49
CA GLN A 90 16.62 -8.68 -0.39
C GLN A 90 15.36 -7.88 -0.06
N ILE A 91 14.53 -7.64 -1.07
CA ILE A 91 13.17 -7.13 -0.93
C ILE A 91 12.27 -8.10 -1.67
N GLN A 92 11.23 -8.61 -1.00
CA GLN A 92 10.31 -9.58 -1.59
C GLN A 92 8.88 -9.34 -1.14
N GLN A 93 7.93 -9.84 -1.92
CA GLN A 93 6.52 -9.92 -1.54
C GLN A 93 6.28 -11.24 -0.81
N HIS A 94 5.52 -11.22 0.28
CA HIS A 94 5.06 -12.44 0.92
C HIS A 94 3.91 -13.02 0.12
N GLU A 95 4.14 -14.19 -0.49
CA GLU A 95 3.19 -14.84 -1.40
C GLU A 95 2.66 -13.86 -2.46
N ASN A 96 1.34 -13.72 -2.61
CA ASN A 96 0.72 -12.72 -3.47
C ASN A 96 -0.09 -11.69 -2.66
N ASP A 97 0.19 -11.56 -1.38
CA ASP A 97 -0.49 -10.62 -0.49
C ASP A 97 0.18 -9.22 -0.53
N ARG A 98 -0.46 -8.26 0.10
CA ARG A 98 -0.01 -6.88 0.22
C ARG A 98 0.96 -6.71 1.38
N ILE A 99 1.95 -7.58 1.41
CA ILE A 99 3.01 -7.61 2.42
C ILE A 99 4.36 -7.57 1.73
N ILE A 100 5.15 -6.56 2.07
CA ILE A 100 6.52 -6.40 1.60
C ILE A 100 7.47 -6.76 2.73
N GLU A 101 8.46 -7.58 2.43
CA GLU A 101 9.52 -7.97 3.34
C GLU A 101 10.85 -7.36 2.87
N VAL A 102 11.50 -6.62 3.73
CA VAL A 102 12.87 -6.10 3.51
C VAL A 102 13.80 -6.85 4.44
N LEU A 103 14.69 -7.66 3.87
CA LEU A 103 15.71 -8.39 4.60
C LEU A 103 16.98 -7.53 4.69
N LEU A 104 17.53 -7.47 5.90
CA LEU A 104 18.68 -6.61 6.19
C LEU A 104 19.74 -7.38 6.97
N GLU A 105 20.97 -7.17 6.57
CA GLU A 105 22.14 -7.54 7.35
C GLU A 105 22.64 -6.30 8.11
N THR A 106 22.85 -6.43 9.41
CA THR A 106 23.29 -5.34 10.28
C THR A 106 24.28 -5.89 11.33
N VAL A 107 24.85 -5.02 12.13
CA VAL A 107 25.81 -5.40 13.19
C VAL A 107 25.16 -5.10 14.53
N ASN A 108 25.20 -6.06 15.44
CA ASN A 108 24.72 -5.88 16.80
C ASN A 108 25.71 -5.10 17.68
N GLU A 109 25.35 -4.81 18.92
CA GLU A 109 26.17 -4.05 19.88
C GLU A 109 27.52 -4.74 20.20
N MET A 110 27.63 -6.05 19.98
CA MET A 110 28.87 -6.83 20.19
C MET A 110 29.73 -6.93 18.92
N GLY A 111 29.32 -6.30 17.80
CA GLY A 111 30.06 -6.34 16.54
C GLY A 111 29.77 -7.57 15.65
N PHE A 112 28.84 -8.43 16.01
CA PHE A 112 28.47 -9.60 15.20
C PHE A 112 27.42 -9.24 14.13
N SER A 113 27.59 -9.82 12.93
CA SER A 113 26.56 -9.73 11.86
C SER A 113 25.29 -10.44 12.30
N VAL A 114 24.17 -9.78 12.15
CA VAL A 114 22.82 -10.30 12.47
C VAL A 114 21.86 -9.90 11.37
N ASN A 115 20.86 -10.76 11.14
CA ASN A 115 19.82 -10.52 10.15
C ASN A 115 18.55 -10.00 10.80
N LYS A 116 17.98 -8.96 10.21
CA LYS A 116 16.71 -8.36 10.59
C LYS A 116 15.77 -8.40 9.40
N LYS A 117 14.48 -8.42 9.69
CA LYS A 117 13.42 -8.32 8.68
C LYS A 117 12.50 -7.16 9.02
N LEU A 118 12.29 -6.25 8.09
CA LEU A 118 11.27 -5.21 8.18
C LEU A 118 10.08 -5.69 7.34
N ILE A 119 8.92 -5.84 7.97
CA ILE A 119 7.67 -6.25 7.32
C ILE A 119 6.79 -5.02 7.18
N ILE A 120 6.29 -4.78 5.98
CA ILE A 120 5.36 -3.71 5.66
C ILE A 120 4.06 -4.36 5.21
N GLU A 121 3.03 -4.27 6.06
CA GLU A 121 1.67 -4.73 5.77
C GLU A 121 0.84 -3.57 5.23
N ILE A 122 0.29 -3.70 4.02
CA ILE A 122 -0.49 -2.66 3.34
C ILE A 122 -1.96 -3.09 3.29
N MET A 123 -2.66 -2.94 4.43
CA MET A 123 -4.02 -3.46 4.66
C MET A 123 -5.00 -2.37 5.12
N GLY A 124 -4.92 -1.19 4.52
CA GLY A 124 -5.76 -0.04 4.86
C GLY A 124 -5.56 0.37 6.33
N LYS A 125 -6.63 0.43 7.11
CA LYS A 125 -6.55 0.79 8.55
C LYS A 125 -5.71 -0.19 9.40
N HIS A 126 -5.51 -1.41 8.90
CA HIS A 126 -4.71 -2.45 9.56
C HIS A 126 -3.26 -2.48 9.06
N SER A 127 -2.85 -1.51 8.25
CA SER A 127 -1.46 -1.40 7.79
C SER A 127 -0.51 -1.18 8.95
N ASN A 128 0.69 -1.81 8.87
CA ASN A 128 1.71 -1.75 9.91
C ASN A 128 3.12 -1.85 9.32
N VAL A 129 4.11 -1.36 10.06
CA VAL A 129 5.53 -1.65 9.83
C VAL A 129 6.08 -2.31 11.07
N ILE A 130 6.69 -3.48 10.90
CA ILE A 130 7.10 -4.36 12.00
C ILE A 130 8.56 -4.75 11.80
N LEU A 131 9.37 -4.56 12.82
CA LEU A 131 10.78 -4.99 12.83
C LEU A 131 10.92 -6.32 13.55
N LEU A 132 11.51 -7.30 12.88
CA LEU A 132 11.75 -8.63 13.42
C LEU A 132 13.23 -8.92 13.61
N ASP A 133 13.53 -9.71 14.62
CA ASP A 133 14.78 -10.45 14.73
C ASP A 133 14.64 -11.80 14.00
N MET A 134 15.43 -12.02 12.96
CA MET A 134 15.30 -13.23 12.13
C MET A 134 15.74 -14.50 12.85
N ALA A 135 16.67 -14.40 13.81
CA ALA A 135 17.17 -15.56 14.53
C ALA A 135 16.12 -16.14 15.48
N SER A 136 15.33 -15.28 16.12
CA SER A 136 14.30 -15.69 17.09
C SER A 136 12.87 -15.67 16.53
N GLY A 137 12.63 -15.03 15.39
CA GLY A 137 11.30 -14.77 14.84
C GLY A 137 10.46 -13.79 15.66
N LYS A 138 11.08 -13.14 16.67
CA LYS A 138 10.37 -12.22 17.57
C LYS A 138 10.31 -10.82 17.02
N ILE A 139 9.20 -10.16 17.32
CA ILE A 139 8.98 -8.74 17.07
C ILE A 139 9.92 -7.94 17.98
N ILE A 140 10.78 -7.11 17.39
CA ILE A 140 11.58 -6.14 18.13
C ILE A 140 10.69 -4.95 18.49
N ASP A 141 9.99 -4.39 17.49
CA ASP A 141 8.99 -3.33 17.67
C ASP A 141 8.15 -3.15 16.41
N SER A 142 7.11 -2.30 16.48
CA SER A 142 6.24 -1.97 15.37
C SER A 142 5.72 -0.55 15.48
N ILE A 143 5.33 0.05 14.33
CA ILE A 143 4.79 1.42 14.32
C ILE A 143 3.41 1.49 14.99
N LYS A 144 2.63 0.39 14.92
CA LYS A 144 1.34 0.23 15.61
C LYS A 144 1.39 -1.02 16.47
N HIS A 145 1.26 -0.87 17.78
CA HIS A 145 1.10 -1.99 18.70
C HIS A 145 -0.34 -2.49 18.66
N ILE A 146 -0.52 -3.80 18.47
CA ILE A 146 -1.83 -4.44 18.40
C ILE A 146 -1.91 -5.49 19.53
N SER A 147 -2.71 -5.18 20.55
CA SER A 147 -3.02 -6.11 21.64
C SER A 147 -4.19 -7.03 21.27
N ILE A 148 -4.41 -8.07 22.09
CA ILE A 148 -5.53 -9.01 21.92
C ILE A 148 -6.90 -8.31 22.03
N ASP A 149 -6.98 -7.21 22.79
CA ASP A 149 -8.20 -6.42 22.94
C ASP A 149 -8.57 -5.67 21.66
N VAL A 150 -7.55 -5.30 20.86
CA VAL A 150 -7.73 -4.61 19.57
C VAL A 150 -7.97 -5.59 18.43
N ASN A 151 -7.27 -6.72 18.43
CA ASN A 151 -7.40 -7.76 17.42
C ASN A 151 -7.25 -9.14 18.05
N ARG A 152 -8.34 -9.92 18.02
CA ARG A 152 -8.38 -11.28 18.59
C ARG A 152 -7.63 -12.31 17.72
N ALA A 153 -7.39 -12.02 16.44
CA ALA A 153 -6.76 -12.97 15.52
C ALA A 153 -5.25 -13.07 15.74
N ARG A 154 -4.57 -11.92 15.98
CA ARG A 154 -3.12 -11.91 16.24
C ARG A 154 -2.69 -10.67 17.01
N GLN A 155 -1.57 -10.79 17.73
CA GLN A 155 -0.93 -9.72 18.48
C GLN A 155 0.31 -9.22 17.75
N ILE A 156 0.53 -7.90 17.74
CA ILE A 156 1.78 -7.30 17.25
C ILE A 156 2.35 -6.45 18.39
N LEU A 157 3.15 -7.10 19.22
CA LEU A 157 3.78 -6.49 20.41
C LEU A 157 5.25 -6.93 20.51
N PRO A 158 6.14 -6.08 21.04
CA PRO A 158 7.54 -6.43 21.28
C PRO A 158 7.70 -7.73 22.07
N GLY A 159 8.62 -8.59 21.65
CA GLY A 159 8.93 -9.87 22.27
C GLY A 159 8.01 -11.03 21.89
N LYS A 160 6.88 -10.79 21.22
CA LYS A 160 6.02 -11.85 20.68
C LYS A 160 6.59 -12.41 19.38
N LEU A 161 6.28 -13.66 19.06
CA LEU A 161 6.52 -14.22 17.73
C LEU A 161 5.64 -13.48 16.71
N TYR A 162 6.19 -13.21 15.54
CA TYR A 162 5.41 -12.65 14.45
C TYR A 162 4.62 -13.77 13.75
N GLU A 163 3.36 -13.50 13.55
CA GLU A 163 2.45 -14.36 12.78
C GLU A 163 1.93 -13.55 11.59
N TYR A 164 1.93 -14.16 10.41
CA TYR A 164 1.33 -13.54 9.23
C TYR A 164 -0.20 -13.42 9.39
N PRO A 165 -0.85 -12.49 8.67
CA PRO A 165 -2.30 -12.49 8.57
C PRO A 165 -2.81 -13.85 8.12
N PRO A 166 -4.04 -14.25 8.52
CA PRO A 166 -4.63 -15.51 8.06
C PRO A 166 -4.61 -15.60 6.54
N ALA A 167 -4.15 -16.74 6.01
CA ALA A 167 -4.13 -16.99 4.58
C ALA A 167 -5.55 -16.93 3.99
N GLN A 168 -5.66 -16.39 2.79
CA GLN A 168 -6.91 -16.44 2.03
C GLN A 168 -6.99 -17.77 1.29
N GLU A 169 -8.17 -18.38 1.25
CA GLU A 169 -8.42 -19.57 0.43
C GLU A 169 -8.56 -19.19 -1.05
N LYS A 170 -7.49 -18.64 -1.64
CA LYS A 170 -7.45 -18.17 -3.02
C LYS A 170 -6.19 -18.67 -3.71
N LEU A 171 -6.27 -18.84 -5.02
CA LEU A 171 -5.13 -19.25 -5.84
C LEU A 171 -4.19 -18.06 -6.10
N PRO A 172 -2.88 -18.20 -5.91
CA PRO A 172 -1.94 -17.12 -6.18
C PRO A 172 -1.96 -16.74 -7.67
N PHE A 173 -2.07 -15.45 -8.00
CA PHE A 173 -2.10 -15.01 -9.40
C PHE A 173 -0.84 -15.39 -10.19
N THR A 174 0.29 -15.56 -9.50
CA THR A 174 1.57 -15.94 -10.11
C THR A 174 1.68 -17.42 -10.46
N GLN A 175 0.80 -18.28 -9.96
CA GLN A 175 0.87 -19.73 -10.09
C GLN A 175 -0.42 -20.34 -10.65
N ILE A 176 -1.42 -19.52 -10.98
CA ILE A 176 -2.72 -20.00 -11.47
C ILE A 176 -2.58 -20.61 -12.87
N THR A 177 -3.35 -21.66 -13.14
CA THR A 177 -3.42 -22.32 -14.46
C THR A 177 -4.72 -21.99 -15.18
N ARG A 178 -4.77 -22.29 -16.50
CA ARG A 178 -5.98 -22.10 -17.32
C ARG A 178 -7.15 -22.93 -16.80
N GLU A 179 -6.89 -24.17 -16.42
CA GLU A 179 -7.88 -25.11 -15.89
C GLU A 179 -8.45 -24.61 -14.56
N GLN A 180 -7.60 -24.05 -13.71
CA GLN A 180 -8.04 -23.45 -12.44
C GLN A 180 -8.93 -22.23 -12.70
N ILE A 181 -8.59 -21.36 -13.66
CA ILE A 181 -9.42 -20.21 -14.02
C ILE A 181 -10.78 -20.69 -14.55
N ALA A 182 -10.84 -21.72 -15.40
CA ALA A 182 -12.08 -22.30 -15.87
C ALA A 182 -12.97 -22.78 -14.70
N HIS A 183 -12.38 -23.50 -13.74
CA HIS A 183 -13.12 -23.96 -12.55
C HIS A 183 -13.64 -22.84 -11.64
N LEU A 184 -13.04 -21.64 -11.70
CA LEU A 184 -13.52 -20.48 -10.94
C LEU A 184 -14.80 -19.89 -11.56
N MET A 185 -15.11 -20.15 -12.84
CA MET A 185 -16.24 -19.56 -13.56
C MET A 185 -17.57 -20.22 -13.17
N THR A 186 -17.95 -20.11 -11.91
CA THR A 186 -19.20 -20.67 -11.38
C THR A 186 -20.43 -19.83 -11.73
N ASP A 187 -20.26 -18.56 -12.07
CA ASP A 187 -21.30 -17.65 -12.53
C ASP A 187 -20.83 -16.85 -13.77
N PRO A 188 -21.19 -17.30 -14.98
CA PRO A 188 -20.80 -16.63 -16.22
C PRO A 188 -21.33 -15.20 -16.36
N LEU A 189 -22.36 -14.81 -15.57
CA LEU A 189 -22.91 -13.45 -15.59
C LEU A 189 -22.08 -12.47 -14.74
N GLN A 190 -21.19 -12.98 -13.88
CA GLN A 190 -20.37 -12.17 -13.00
C GLN A 190 -18.89 -12.64 -13.01
N PRO A 191 -18.23 -12.69 -14.17
CA PRO A 191 -16.88 -13.26 -14.29
C PRO A 191 -15.84 -12.49 -13.44
N GLY A 192 -15.92 -11.17 -13.37
CA GLY A 192 -15.04 -10.35 -12.53
C GLY A 192 -15.14 -10.72 -11.05
N ARG A 193 -16.33 -11.01 -10.57
CA ARG A 193 -16.55 -11.47 -9.20
C ARG A 193 -15.96 -12.87 -8.95
N CYS A 194 -16.12 -13.77 -9.91
CA CYS A 194 -15.51 -15.11 -9.84
C CYS A 194 -13.98 -15.01 -9.74
N LEU A 195 -13.35 -14.21 -10.62
CA LEU A 195 -11.90 -13.96 -10.59
C LEU A 195 -11.46 -13.34 -9.24
N LEU A 196 -12.17 -12.32 -8.77
CA LEU A 196 -11.85 -11.64 -7.50
C LEU A 196 -11.96 -12.58 -6.29
N SER A 197 -12.94 -13.46 -6.27
CA SER A 197 -13.16 -14.41 -5.17
C SER A 197 -12.16 -15.57 -5.17
N GLY A 198 -11.68 -15.98 -6.34
CA GLY A 198 -10.82 -17.15 -6.51
C GLY A 198 -9.34 -16.85 -6.63
N ILE A 199 -8.93 -15.66 -7.08
CA ILE A 199 -7.52 -15.31 -7.32
C ILE A 199 -7.02 -14.33 -6.27
N GLN A 200 -5.94 -14.71 -5.58
CA GLN A 200 -5.25 -13.84 -4.63
C GLN A 200 -4.45 -12.76 -5.37
N GLY A 201 -4.46 -11.55 -4.84
CA GLY A 201 -3.68 -10.44 -5.36
C GLY A 201 -4.46 -9.50 -6.27
N LEU A 202 -5.65 -9.86 -6.75
CA LEU A 202 -6.46 -9.00 -7.60
C LEU A 202 -7.24 -7.96 -6.76
N SER A 203 -7.37 -6.74 -7.32
CA SER A 203 -8.37 -5.76 -6.90
C SER A 203 -9.68 -5.95 -7.68
N PRO A 204 -10.81 -5.42 -7.18
CA PRO A 204 -12.05 -5.40 -7.96
C PRO A 204 -11.87 -4.76 -9.34
N ALA A 205 -11.13 -3.66 -9.41
CA ALA A 205 -10.87 -2.93 -10.66
C ALA A 205 -10.10 -3.78 -11.68
N LEU A 206 -9.07 -4.51 -11.24
CA LEU A 206 -8.32 -5.41 -12.11
C LEU A 206 -9.15 -6.63 -12.52
N ALA A 207 -9.89 -7.23 -11.60
CA ALA A 207 -10.75 -8.37 -11.89
C ALA A 207 -11.84 -8.04 -12.92
N GLU A 208 -12.50 -6.89 -12.80
CA GLU A 208 -13.47 -6.42 -13.81
C GLU A 208 -12.79 -6.09 -15.14
N THR A 209 -11.59 -5.51 -15.12
CA THR A 209 -10.81 -5.28 -16.34
C THR A 209 -10.50 -6.59 -17.05
N LEU A 210 -9.98 -7.59 -16.32
CA LEU A 210 -9.69 -8.92 -16.89
C LEU A 210 -10.95 -9.58 -17.47
N ALA A 211 -12.10 -9.35 -16.86
CA ALA A 211 -13.38 -9.85 -17.35
C ALA A 211 -13.90 -9.10 -18.57
N ALA A 212 -13.63 -7.80 -18.70
CA ALA A 212 -14.15 -6.93 -19.75
C ALA A 212 -13.28 -6.90 -21.04
N GLU A 213 -12.01 -7.25 -20.95
CA GLU A 213 -11.08 -7.28 -22.09
C GLU A 213 -11.38 -8.40 -23.08
N LEU A 214 -12.45 -9.15 -22.87
CA LEU A 214 -12.83 -10.28 -23.67
C LEU A 214 -13.76 -9.88 -24.81
N PRO A 215 -13.52 -10.34 -26.03
CA PRO A 215 -14.45 -10.10 -27.11
C PRO A 215 -15.74 -10.89 -26.88
N ASP A 216 -16.87 -10.21 -26.98
CA ASP A 216 -18.27 -10.66 -26.99
C ASP A 216 -18.67 -11.95 -26.25
N ALA A 217 -19.85 -11.91 -25.64
CA ALA A 217 -20.53 -12.95 -24.88
C ALA A 217 -20.72 -14.34 -25.57
N ALA A 218 -20.05 -14.56 -26.70
CA ALA A 218 -20.08 -15.79 -27.49
C ALA A 218 -18.86 -16.70 -27.32
N LEU A 219 -17.89 -16.33 -26.43
CA LEU A 219 -16.71 -17.18 -26.20
C LEU A 219 -17.05 -18.39 -25.34
N SER A 220 -16.49 -19.54 -25.72
CA SER A 220 -16.49 -20.72 -24.86
C SER A 220 -15.75 -20.39 -23.54
N GLU A 221 -16.12 -21.07 -22.47
CA GLU A 221 -15.45 -20.98 -21.15
C GLU A 221 -13.93 -21.19 -21.28
N GLU A 222 -13.51 -22.04 -22.19
CA GLU A 222 -12.11 -22.33 -22.50
C GLU A 222 -11.38 -21.13 -23.13
N ALA A 223 -12.04 -20.41 -24.04
CA ALA A 223 -11.47 -19.21 -24.65
C ALA A 223 -11.35 -18.07 -23.63
N PHE A 224 -12.34 -17.94 -22.74
CA PHE A 224 -12.30 -16.99 -21.63
C PHE A 224 -11.11 -17.27 -20.70
N SER A 225 -11.01 -18.48 -20.17
CA SER A 225 -9.96 -18.85 -19.23
C SER A 225 -8.56 -18.71 -19.84
N SER A 226 -8.42 -19.01 -21.15
CA SER A 226 -7.17 -18.81 -21.87
C SER A 226 -6.80 -17.32 -21.97
N ALA A 227 -7.73 -16.44 -22.32
CA ALA A 227 -7.48 -15.01 -22.44
C ALA A 227 -7.11 -14.36 -21.10
N VAL A 228 -7.82 -14.69 -20.02
CA VAL A 228 -7.49 -14.22 -18.66
C VAL A 228 -6.10 -14.71 -18.23
N PHE A 229 -5.79 -15.99 -18.51
CA PHE A 229 -4.48 -16.55 -18.21
C PHE A 229 -3.36 -15.81 -18.97
N ASP A 230 -3.51 -15.65 -20.27
CA ASP A 230 -2.50 -14.99 -21.12
C ASP A 230 -2.28 -13.52 -20.68
N ARG A 231 -3.35 -12.83 -20.29
CA ARG A 231 -3.24 -11.47 -19.75
C ARG A 231 -2.52 -11.42 -18.40
N LEU A 232 -2.81 -12.35 -17.49
CA LEU A 232 -2.08 -12.47 -16.23
C LEU A 232 -0.60 -12.80 -16.45
N GLN A 233 -0.28 -13.69 -17.39
CA GLN A 233 1.11 -14.00 -17.75
C GLN A 233 1.85 -12.76 -18.29
N THR A 234 1.18 -11.96 -19.11
CA THR A 234 1.73 -10.68 -19.59
C THR A 234 2.07 -9.74 -18.43
N ILE A 235 1.13 -9.55 -17.51
CA ILE A 235 1.35 -8.70 -16.31
C ILE A 235 2.51 -9.23 -15.47
N ILE A 236 2.61 -10.54 -15.26
CA ILE A 236 3.71 -11.16 -14.53
C ILE A 236 5.06 -10.91 -15.22
N GLN A 237 5.13 -11.06 -16.55
CA GLN A 237 6.33 -10.78 -17.32
C GLN A 237 6.73 -9.31 -17.27
N GLU A 238 5.77 -8.38 -17.40
CA GLU A 238 5.99 -6.94 -17.24
C GLU A 238 6.56 -6.61 -15.85
N ILE A 239 6.05 -7.22 -14.77
CA ILE A 239 6.57 -7.06 -13.41
C ILE A 239 8.00 -7.61 -13.29
N GLN A 240 8.27 -8.79 -13.85
CA GLN A 240 9.59 -9.42 -13.79
C GLN A 240 10.64 -8.67 -14.59
N SER A 241 10.31 -8.18 -15.79
CA SER A 241 11.20 -7.33 -16.60
C SER A 241 11.30 -5.91 -16.04
N GLY A 242 10.28 -5.43 -15.33
CA GLY A 242 10.10 -4.06 -14.84
C GLY A 242 9.68 -3.07 -15.92
N GLU A 243 9.20 -3.57 -17.00
CA GLU A 243 8.72 -2.80 -18.15
C GLU A 243 7.18 -2.67 -18.09
N PHE A 244 6.65 -2.25 -16.96
CA PHE A 244 5.23 -1.95 -16.78
C PHE A 244 4.96 -0.45 -16.97
N SER A 245 3.72 -0.10 -17.29
CA SER A 245 3.29 1.28 -17.60
C SER A 245 2.33 1.81 -16.52
N PRO A 246 2.83 2.39 -15.42
CA PRO A 246 1.98 2.88 -14.35
C PRO A 246 1.07 4.01 -14.82
N VAL A 247 -0.20 3.93 -14.43
CA VAL A 247 -1.23 4.88 -14.79
C VAL A 247 -2.01 5.34 -13.57
N VAL A 248 -2.30 6.63 -13.48
CA VAL A 248 -3.18 7.24 -12.49
C VAL A 248 -4.43 7.73 -13.19
N TYR A 249 -5.60 7.41 -12.65
CA TYR A 249 -6.89 7.85 -13.15
C TYR A 249 -7.38 9.07 -12.38
N LEU A 250 -7.76 10.11 -13.10
CA LEU A 250 -8.22 11.38 -12.55
C LEU A 250 -9.70 11.58 -12.89
N ASP A 251 -10.48 12.07 -11.94
CA ASP A 251 -11.86 12.48 -12.17
C ASP A 251 -11.91 13.81 -12.96
N ALA A 252 -13.13 14.27 -13.28
CA ALA A 252 -13.36 15.53 -14.00
C ALA A 252 -12.79 16.78 -13.28
N ALA A 253 -12.56 16.70 -11.97
CA ALA A 253 -11.94 17.76 -11.18
C ALA A 253 -10.40 17.63 -11.12
N GLY A 254 -9.81 16.67 -11.83
CA GLY A 254 -8.36 16.38 -11.80
C GLY A 254 -7.88 15.69 -10.55
N LYS A 255 -8.79 15.14 -9.72
CA LYS A 255 -8.45 14.45 -8.50
C LYS A 255 -8.15 12.98 -8.78
N PRO A 256 -7.04 12.41 -8.23
CA PRO A 256 -6.75 10.99 -8.38
C PRO A 256 -7.79 10.10 -7.70
N VAL A 257 -8.35 9.17 -8.45
CA VAL A 257 -9.35 8.19 -7.97
C VAL A 257 -8.75 6.82 -7.79
N ASP A 258 -7.87 6.41 -8.70
CA ASP A 258 -7.17 5.13 -8.64
C ASP A 258 -5.82 5.19 -9.36
N PHE A 259 -4.96 4.19 -9.14
CA PHE A 259 -3.75 3.98 -9.91
C PHE A 259 -3.44 2.49 -10.03
N HIS A 260 -2.79 2.10 -11.12
CA HIS A 260 -2.37 0.73 -11.34
C HIS A 260 -1.10 0.67 -12.21
N ILE A 261 -0.47 -0.49 -12.30
CA ILE A 261 0.71 -0.73 -13.16
C ILE A 261 0.36 -1.11 -14.59
N THR A 262 -0.91 -1.39 -14.85
CA THR A 262 -1.46 -1.68 -16.17
C THR A 262 -2.75 -0.90 -16.37
N LYS A 263 -3.15 -0.72 -17.64
CA LYS A 263 -4.38 -0.02 -17.97
C LYS A 263 -5.60 -0.80 -17.46
N LEU A 264 -6.51 -0.08 -16.79
CA LEU A 264 -7.79 -0.60 -16.31
C LEU A 264 -8.92 -0.12 -17.21
N SER A 265 -9.61 -1.04 -17.89
CA SER A 265 -10.67 -0.73 -18.85
C SER A 265 -11.94 -0.17 -18.23
N ILE A 266 -12.15 -0.41 -16.92
CA ILE A 266 -13.29 0.13 -16.18
C ILE A 266 -13.31 1.66 -16.08
N TYR A 267 -12.15 2.31 -16.22
CA TYR A 267 -12.03 3.76 -16.27
C TYR A 267 -12.15 4.21 -17.73
N GLY A 268 -13.39 4.33 -18.22
CA GLY A 268 -13.71 4.80 -19.57
C GLY A 268 -13.38 6.28 -19.80
N THR A 269 -14.13 6.92 -20.71
CA THR A 269 -13.93 8.32 -21.13
C THR A 269 -14.21 9.36 -20.03
N ASP A 270 -14.88 8.98 -18.94
CA ASP A 270 -15.19 9.87 -17.82
C ASP A 270 -13.99 10.19 -16.93
N TYR A 271 -12.89 9.45 -17.12
CA TYR A 271 -11.65 9.62 -16.37
C TYR A 271 -10.49 9.93 -17.30
N THR A 272 -9.60 10.81 -16.83
CA THR A 272 -8.35 11.10 -17.54
C THR A 272 -7.25 10.16 -17.04
N ALA A 273 -6.69 9.35 -17.94
CA ALA A 273 -5.55 8.49 -17.64
C ALA A 273 -4.24 9.28 -17.80
N ARG A 274 -3.42 9.31 -16.75
CA ARG A 274 -2.09 9.89 -16.75
C ARG A 274 -1.04 8.81 -16.55
N ASN A 275 -0.16 8.62 -17.52
CA ASN A 275 0.92 7.65 -17.49
C ASN A 275 2.15 8.20 -16.78
N PHE A 276 2.94 7.32 -16.16
CA PHE A 276 4.18 7.60 -15.48
C PHE A 276 5.28 6.63 -15.92
N GLU A 277 6.53 7.02 -15.80
CA GLU A 277 7.68 6.19 -16.18
C GLU A 277 7.97 5.10 -15.15
N THR A 278 7.73 5.38 -13.86
CA THR A 278 8.02 4.45 -12.76
C THR A 278 6.80 4.29 -11.85
N PHE A 279 6.75 3.14 -11.19
CA PHE A 279 5.75 2.88 -10.15
C PHE A 279 5.77 3.96 -9.05
N SER A 280 6.98 4.28 -8.57
CA SER A 280 7.14 5.27 -7.50
C SER A 280 6.61 6.64 -7.86
N GLN A 281 6.83 7.11 -9.11
CA GLN A 281 6.26 8.39 -9.57
C GLN A 281 4.73 8.39 -9.57
N ALA A 282 4.12 7.30 -10.04
CA ALA A 282 2.65 7.16 -10.03
C ALA A 282 2.10 7.11 -8.61
N ALA A 283 2.71 6.32 -7.74
CA ALA A 283 2.32 6.17 -6.33
C ALA A 283 2.48 7.51 -5.58
N GLU A 284 3.62 8.19 -5.72
CA GLU A 284 3.87 9.51 -5.11
C GLU A 284 2.82 10.53 -5.56
N PHE A 285 2.58 10.65 -6.86
CA PHE A 285 1.57 11.54 -7.41
C PHE A 285 0.17 11.23 -6.85
N TYR A 286 -0.21 9.96 -6.83
CA TYR A 286 -1.51 9.52 -6.33
C TYR A 286 -1.70 9.84 -4.85
N PHE A 287 -0.74 9.49 -4.01
CA PHE A 287 -0.86 9.67 -2.57
C PHE A 287 -0.77 11.13 -2.14
N GLN A 288 0.16 11.92 -2.68
CA GLN A 288 0.32 13.34 -2.34
C GLN A 288 -0.93 14.17 -2.69
N ASN A 289 -1.52 13.96 -3.86
CA ASN A 289 -2.70 14.69 -4.28
C ASN A 289 -3.95 14.30 -3.47
N ARG A 290 -4.05 13.04 -3.03
CA ARG A 290 -5.13 12.61 -2.13
C ARG A 290 -4.96 13.16 -0.72
N GLU A 291 -3.75 13.19 -0.20
CA GLU A 291 -3.46 13.75 1.12
C GLU A 291 -3.79 15.24 1.18
N SER A 292 -3.33 16.02 0.22
CA SER A 292 -3.65 17.45 0.10
C SER A 292 -5.15 17.71 0.02
N SER A 293 -5.88 16.92 -0.76
CA SER A 293 -7.34 17.03 -0.88
C SER A 293 -8.06 16.68 0.43
N ASN A 294 -7.58 15.69 1.18
CA ASN A 294 -8.17 15.30 2.46
C ASN A 294 -7.90 16.34 3.55
N LEU A 295 -6.68 16.89 3.61
CA LEU A 295 -6.34 17.98 4.54
C LEU A 295 -7.19 19.24 4.28
N LEU A 296 -7.42 19.60 3.03
CA LEU A 296 -8.30 20.71 2.68
C LEU A 296 -9.75 20.45 3.11
N LYS A 297 -10.27 19.25 2.87
CA LYS A 297 -11.61 18.86 3.33
C LYS A 297 -11.72 18.88 4.85
N GLN A 298 -10.72 18.38 5.57
CA GLN A 298 -10.71 18.38 7.03
C GLN A 298 -10.72 19.83 7.56
N LYS A 299 -9.85 20.70 7.07
CA LYS A 299 -9.84 22.13 7.43
C LYS A 299 -11.18 22.81 7.13
N ALA A 300 -11.79 22.55 5.96
CA ALA A 300 -13.10 23.08 5.62
C ALA A 300 -14.20 22.60 6.58
N ASN A 301 -14.19 21.30 6.94
CA ASN A 301 -15.15 20.74 7.90
C ASN A 301 -14.96 21.30 9.32
N ASP A 302 -13.73 21.51 9.75
CA ASP A 302 -13.42 22.11 11.05
C ASP A 302 -13.93 23.56 11.10
N LEU A 303 -13.70 24.35 10.04
CA LEU A 303 -14.25 25.70 9.91
C LEU A 303 -15.78 25.73 9.92
N LEU A 304 -16.42 24.83 9.17
CA LEU A 304 -17.89 24.70 9.16
C LEU A 304 -18.44 24.35 10.55
N ARG A 305 -17.75 23.48 11.27
CA ARG A 305 -18.13 23.11 12.64
C ARG A 305 -18.08 24.31 13.59
N VAL A 306 -17.02 25.13 13.52
CA VAL A 306 -16.90 26.37 14.31
C VAL A 306 -18.01 27.33 13.94
N ILE A 307 -18.21 27.63 12.65
CA ILE A 307 -19.26 28.55 12.15
C ILE A 307 -20.65 28.09 12.59
N ASN A 308 -20.97 26.81 12.45
CA ASN A 308 -22.28 26.26 12.86
C ASN A 308 -22.45 26.33 14.39
N GLY A 309 -21.40 26.15 15.17
CA GLY A 309 -21.40 26.33 16.61
C GLY A 309 -21.72 27.77 17.02
N ASP A 310 -21.09 28.73 16.35
CA ASP A 310 -21.33 30.17 16.61
C ASP A 310 -22.71 30.61 16.15
N LEU A 311 -23.17 30.13 15.00
CA LEU A 311 -24.55 30.37 14.54
C LEU A 311 -25.61 29.84 15.52
N SER A 312 -25.38 28.64 16.06
CA SER A 312 -26.29 28.06 17.07
C SER A 312 -26.32 28.92 18.34
N ARG A 313 -25.16 29.38 18.83
CA ARG A 313 -25.06 30.26 20.00
C ARG A 313 -25.76 31.60 19.74
N LEU A 314 -25.57 32.19 18.59
CA LEU A 314 -26.22 33.47 18.22
C LEU A 314 -27.74 33.32 18.12
N ARG A 315 -28.22 32.24 17.49
CA ARG A 315 -29.66 31.95 17.41
C ARG A 315 -30.29 31.79 18.81
N HIS A 316 -29.65 31.07 19.72
CA HIS A 316 -30.11 30.92 21.10
C HIS A 316 -30.13 32.25 21.84
N LYS A 317 -29.09 33.07 21.63
CA LYS A 317 -29.05 34.43 22.25
C LYS A 317 -30.13 35.35 21.72
N THR A 318 -30.40 35.31 20.40
CA THR A 318 -31.48 36.09 19.80
C THR A 318 -32.86 35.65 20.26
N GLN A 319 -33.05 34.34 20.41
CA GLN A 319 -34.32 33.80 20.93
C GLN A 319 -34.55 34.23 22.37
N LYS A 320 -33.53 34.13 23.27
CA LYS A 320 -33.64 34.62 24.63
C LYS A 320 -33.95 36.12 24.72
N LEU A 321 -33.26 36.93 23.90
CA LEU A 321 -33.52 38.37 23.87
C LEU A 321 -34.93 38.72 23.40
N ASN A 322 -35.51 37.93 22.47
CA ASN A 322 -36.89 38.10 22.05
C ASN A 322 -37.88 37.65 23.12
N GLU A 323 -37.57 36.62 23.92
CA GLU A 323 -38.38 36.16 25.05
C GLU A 323 -38.36 37.17 26.20
N ASP A 324 -37.25 37.87 26.42
CA ASP A 324 -37.09 38.90 27.46
C ASP A 324 -37.75 40.22 27.06
N LEU A 325 -38.16 40.42 25.80
CA LEU A 325 -38.84 41.63 25.31
C LEU A 325 -40.38 41.60 25.40
N TYR A 326 -40.93 40.48 25.78
CA TYR A 326 -42.38 40.26 26.00
C TYR A 326 -42.65 39.88 27.46
#